data_d48e132753a9ae04edb907e3135368aa
#
_entry.id   d48e132753a9ae04edb907e3135368aa
#
_cell.length_a   1.000
_cell.length_b   1.000
_cell.length_c   1.000
_cell.angle_alpha   90.00
_cell.angle_beta   90.00
_cell.angle_gamma   90.00
#
_symmetry.space_group_name_H-M   'P 1'
#
loop_
_entity.id
_entity.type
_entity.pdbx_description
1 polymer ?
#
loop_
_entity_poly.entity_id
_entity_poly.type
_entity_poly.pdbx_seq_one_letter_code
_entity_poly.pdbx_strand_id
1 'polypeptide(L)'
;MKKILILSAILSSLSLASDLGAEIYISDERPAVFKEEMKAEIISGRREAVQKVSTVFSYYKNNIYEIYTKPNYLTTIRLDKGEEINFIGGGDTERWLLEQAKGGEDSRNYVYIKPVESGLKTNLVINTNKKTYYLNIESTESMYNPLVEWIYPYDEK
;
A
#
# COMPACT_ATOMS: atom_id res chain seq x y z
N MET A 1 -32.54 8.36 -27.42
CA MET A 1 -33.62 7.82 -26.57
C MET A 1 -33.48 6.33 -26.19
N LYS A 2 -32.42 5.60 -26.60
CA LYS A 2 -32.20 4.17 -26.26
C LYS A 2 -31.35 3.92 -25.01
N LYS A 3 -30.69 4.93 -24.44
CA LYS A 3 -29.82 4.78 -23.26
C LYS A 3 -30.54 4.82 -21.90
N ILE A 4 -31.76 5.33 -21.83
CA ILE A 4 -32.51 5.49 -20.56
C ILE A 4 -33.23 4.20 -20.15
N LEU A 5 -33.57 3.31 -21.10
CA LEU A 5 -34.31 2.07 -20.82
C LEU A 5 -33.45 0.95 -20.19
N ILE A 6 -32.11 1.01 -20.35
CA ILE A 6 -31.21 0.00 -19.78
C ILE A 6 -30.93 0.28 -18.30
N LEU A 7 -30.96 1.55 -17.90
CA LEU A 7 -30.72 1.94 -16.49
C LEU A 7 -31.89 1.57 -15.56
N SER A 8 -33.13 1.58 -16.08
CA SER A 8 -34.32 1.21 -15.30
C SER A 8 -34.46 -0.29 -15.04
N ALA A 9 -33.93 -1.12 -15.93
CA ALA A 9 -33.98 -2.58 -15.78
C ALA A 9 -32.95 -3.10 -14.74
N ILE A 10 -31.83 -2.40 -14.56
CA ILE A 10 -30.81 -2.77 -13.56
C ILE A 10 -31.27 -2.35 -12.15
N LEU A 11 -31.98 -1.23 -12.02
CA LEU A 11 -32.49 -0.78 -10.71
C LEU A 11 -33.63 -1.66 -10.19
N SER A 12 -34.46 -2.24 -11.08
CA SER A 12 -35.56 -3.13 -10.68
C SER A 12 -35.09 -4.53 -10.23
N SER A 13 -33.94 -5.00 -10.70
CA SER A 13 -33.37 -6.28 -10.24
C SER A 13 -32.64 -6.16 -8.89
N LEU A 14 -32.19 -4.98 -8.53
CA LEU A 14 -31.50 -4.75 -7.24
C LEU A 14 -32.49 -4.71 -6.06
N SER A 15 -33.74 -4.28 -6.28
CA SER A 15 -34.76 -4.19 -5.22
C SER A 15 -35.37 -5.53 -4.84
N LEU A 16 -35.30 -6.54 -5.71
CA LEU A 16 -35.84 -7.89 -5.44
C LEU A 16 -34.83 -8.80 -4.71
N ALA A 17 -33.54 -8.48 -4.73
CA ALA A 17 -32.49 -9.28 -4.08
C ALA A 17 -32.38 -9.00 -2.58
N SER A 18 -32.84 -7.84 -2.10
CA SER A 18 -32.79 -7.48 -0.69
C SER A 18 -33.84 -8.18 0.18
N ASP A 19 -34.91 -8.69 -0.44
CA ASP A 19 -36.03 -9.32 0.30
C ASP A 19 -35.85 -10.82 0.56
N LEU A 20 -34.83 -11.46 -0.03
CA LEU A 20 -34.64 -12.92 0.04
C LEU A 20 -33.48 -13.38 0.90
N GLY A 21 -32.76 -12.46 1.60
CA GLY A 21 -31.62 -12.83 2.46
C GLY A 21 -30.52 -13.62 1.75
N ALA A 22 -30.49 -13.57 0.41
CA ALA A 22 -29.43 -14.21 -0.37
C ALA A 22 -28.20 -13.29 -0.38
N GLU A 23 -27.07 -13.81 0.11
CA GLU A 23 -25.78 -13.19 -0.15
C GLU A 23 -25.61 -12.98 -1.65
N ILE A 24 -25.45 -11.71 -2.05
CA ILE A 24 -25.17 -11.37 -3.44
C ILE A 24 -23.75 -11.88 -3.74
N TYR A 25 -23.64 -13.08 -4.29
CA TYR A 25 -22.42 -13.56 -4.89
C TYR A 25 -22.23 -12.75 -6.18
N ILE A 26 -21.40 -11.71 -6.11
CA ILE A 26 -20.96 -10.98 -7.29
C ILE A 26 -20.00 -11.93 -8.02
N SER A 27 -20.52 -12.74 -8.94
CA SER A 27 -19.68 -13.48 -9.87
C SER A 27 -18.84 -12.47 -10.66
N ASP A 28 -17.56 -12.76 -10.85
CA ASP A 28 -16.60 -11.93 -11.58
C ASP A 28 -16.90 -11.81 -13.10
N GLU A 29 -18.10 -12.17 -13.51
CA GLU A 29 -18.63 -12.01 -14.86
C GLU A 29 -19.22 -10.61 -15.04
N ARG A 30 -18.33 -9.60 -15.07
CA ARG A 30 -18.72 -8.27 -15.55
C ARG A 30 -19.19 -8.37 -17.00
N PRO A 31 -20.30 -7.69 -17.36
CA PRO A 31 -20.79 -7.68 -18.73
C PRO A 31 -19.69 -7.36 -19.73
N ALA A 32 -19.71 -7.98 -20.90
CA ALA A 32 -18.70 -7.79 -21.93
C ALA A 32 -18.48 -6.31 -22.32
N VAL A 33 -19.54 -5.50 -22.25
CA VAL A 33 -19.49 -4.04 -22.45
C VAL A 33 -18.57 -3.34 -21.44
N PHE A 34 -18.58 -3.75 -20.16
CA PHE A 34 -17.67 -3.21 -19.15
C PHE A 34 -16.20 -3.58 -19.41
N LYS A 35 -15.95 -4.75 -19.97
CA LYS A 35 -14.60 -5.19 -20.34
C LYS A 35 -14.06 -4.40 -21.54
N GLU A 36 -14.92 -4.04 -22.48
CA GLU A 36 -14.56 -3.22 -23.65
C GLU A 36 -14.28 -1.77 -23.28
N GLU A 37 -15.10 -1.16 -22.44
CA GLU A 37 -14.87 0.21 -21.94
C GLU A 37 -13.59 0.28 -21.11
N MET A 38 -13.32 -0.70 -20.24
CA MET A 38 -12.06 -0.80 -19.51
C MET A 38 -10.85 -0.96 -20.42
N LYS A 39 -10.95 -1.75 -21.50
CA LYS A 39 -9.87 -1.89 -22.48
C LYS A 39 -9.60 -0.58 -23.22
N ALA A 40 -10.64 0.15 -23.62
CA ALA A 40 -10.52 1.44 -24.29
C ALA A 40 -9.84 2.48 -23.37
N GLU A 41 -10.15 2.48 -22.08
CA GLU A 41 -9.54 3.34 -21.08
C GLU A 41 -8.05 3.01 -20.85
N ILE A 42 -7.69 1.71 -20.82
CA ILE A 42 -6.28 1.28 -20.72
C ILE A 42 -5.49 1.70 -21.96
N ILE A 43 -6.08 1.59 -23.16
CA ILE A 43 -5.43 1.96 -24.43
C ILE A 43 -5.29 3.49 -24.54
N SER A 44 -6.21 4.29 -24.01
CA SER A 44 -6.12 5.75 -24.03
C SER A 44 -4.99 6.31 -23.12
N GLY A 45 -4.42 5.49 -22.25
CA GLY A 45 -3.29 5.84 -21.39
C GLY A 45 -3.60 6.88 -20.31
N ARG A 46 -4.87 7.22 -20.08
CA ARG A 46 -5.31 8.18 -19.06
C ARG A 46 -6.19 7.51 -18.03
N ARG A 47 -5.59 7.09 -16.93
CA ARG A 47 -6.33 6.61 -15.75
C ARG A 47 -5.92 7.43 -14.53
N GLU A 48 -6.91 7.77 -13.72
CA GLU A 48 -6.65 8.36 -12.41
C GLU A 48 -6.13 7.30 -11.44
N ALA A 49 -5.37 7.76 -10.44
CA ALA A 49 -4.91 6.88 -9.38
C ALA A 49 -6.11 6.32 -8.59
N VAL A 50 -6.09 5.02 -8.34
CA VAL A 50 -7.20 4.33 -7.66
C VAL A 50 -7.24 4.70 -6.18
N GLN A 51 -6.09 4.91 -5.54
CA GLN A 51 -6.00 5.25 -4.11
C GLN A 51 -4.67 5.90 -3.76
N LYS A 52 -4.61 6.53 -2.59
CA LYS A 52 -3.35 6.97 -1.99
C LYS A 52 -2.60 5.77 -1.44
N VAL A 53 -1.30 5.70 -1.67
CA VAL A 53 -0.45 4.58 -1.25
C VAL A 53 0.27 4.84 0.08
N SER A 54 0.30 6.09 0.55
CA SER A 54 1.12 6.52 1.69
C SER A 54 0.43 6.25 3.03
N THR A 55 1.16 5.56 3.92
CA THR A 55 0.88 5.49 5.36
C THR A 55 1.80 6.47 6.06
N VAL A 56 1.25 7.46 6.75
CA VAL A 56 2.00 8.56 7.38
C VAL A 56 1.91 8.44 8.90
N PHE A 57 3.06 8.31 9.55
CA PHE A 57 3.17 8.33 11.00
C PHE A 57 3.66 9.71 11.49
N SER A 58 3.30 10.07 12.73
CA SER A 58 4.00 11.15 13.44
C SER A 58 5.24 10.56 14.10
N TYR A 59 6.41 11.16 13.85
CA TYR A 59 7.64 10.69 14.46
C TYR A 59 7.72 11.12 15.93
N TYR A 60 7.94 10.17 16.81
CA TYR A 60 8.30 10.38 18.20
C TYR A 60 9.53 9.53 18.52
N LYS A 61 10.51 10.15 19.18
CA LYS A 61 11.74 9.47 19.56
C LYS A 61 11.44 8.24 20.43
N ASN A 62 12.10 7.12 20.12
CA ASN A 62 11.99 5.84 20.84
C ASN A 62 10.61 5.16 20.74
N ASN A 63 9.76 5.56 19.80
CA ASN A 63 8.53 4.83 19.52
C ASN A 63 8.78 3.71 18.50
N ILE A 64 7.96 2.65 18.63
CA ILE A 64 7.91 1.54 17.69
C ILE A 64 6.73 1.75 16.72
N TYR A 65 6.94 1.51 15.44
CA TYR A 65 5.92 1.62 14.40
C TYR A 65 5.60 0.24 13.84
N GLU A 66 4.32 -0.09 13.77
CA GLU A 66 3.83 -1.35 13.19
C GLU A 66 3.68 -1.19 11.67
N ILE A 67 4.34 -2.06 10.91
CA ILE A 67 4.33 -2.03 9.45
C ILE A 67 3.92 -3.40 8.92
N TYR A 68 2.95 -3.39 8.03
CA TYR A 68 2.46 -4.57 7.33
C TYR A 68 3.10 -4.70 5.95
N THR A 69 3.51 -5.91 5.64
CA THR A 69 4.11 -6.30 4.37
C THR A 69 3.37 -7.50 3.79
N LYS A 70 3.63 -7.84 2.52
CA LYS A 70 2.95 -8.96 1.86
C LYS A 70 3.91 -9.64 0.88
N PRO A 71 3.91 -10.99 0.78
CA PRO A 71 4.67 -11.70 -0.24
C PRO A 71 4.34 -11.21 -1.64
N ASN A 72 5.34 -11.13 -2.50
CA ASN A 72 5.25 -10.62 -3.88
C ASN A 72 4.94 -9.11 -4.02
N TYR A 73 4.84 -8.38 -2.92
CA TYR A 73 4.67 -6.93 -2.90
C TYR A 73 5.85 -6.27 -2.19
N LEU A 74 6.18 -5.07 -2.61
CA LEU A 74 7.25 -4.27 -2.03
C LEU A 74 6.65 -3.22 -1.10
N THR A 75 7.11 -3.19 0.15
CA THR A 75 6.85 -2.09 1.08
C THR A 75 8.03 -1.13 1.01
N THR A 76 7.74 0.14 0.75
CA THR A 76 8.73 1.20 0.65
C THR A 76 8.70 2.07 1.88
N ILE A 77 9.84 2.27 2.52
CA ILE A 77 10.03 3.26 3.59
C ILE A 77 10.75 4.46 3.00
N ARG A 78 10.17 5.63 3.11
CA ARG A 78 10.76 6.90 2.67
C ARG A 78 11.21 7.70 3.88
N LEU A 79 12.52 7.94 3.98
CA LEU A 79 13.11 8.74 5.04
C LEU A 79 12.97 10.24 4.77
N ASP A 80 13.26 11.05 5.78
CA ASP A 80 13.22 12.51 5.64
C ASP A 80 14.35 13.03 4.75
N LYS A 81 14.16 14.23 4.25
CA LYS A 81 15.14 14.90 3.42
C LYS A 81 16.46 15.11 4.18
N GLY A 82 17.55 14.70 3.54
CA GLY A 82 18.88 14.84 4.10
C GLY A 82 19.20 13.87 5.25
N GLU A 83 18.39 12.83 5.44
CA GLU A 83 18.76 11.68 6.27
C GLU A 83 19.65 10.73 5.47
N GLU A 84 20.80 10.38 6.07
CA GLU A 84 21.72 9.39 5.55
C GLU A 84 21.64 8.14 6.41
N ILE A 85 21.50 6.98 5.76
CA ILE A 85 21.40 5.71 6.47
C ILE A 85 22.78 5.28 6.92
N ASN A 86 22.98 5.10 8.22
CA ASN A 86 24.19 4.58 8.81
C ASN A 86 24.12 3.07 9.05
N PHE A 87 22.91 2.56 9.37
CA PHE A 87 22.69 1.15 9.66
C PHE A 87 21.24 0.76 9.36
N ILE A 88 21.09 -0.45 8.82
CA ILE A 88 19.82 -1.16 8.74
C ILE A 88 20.07 -2.59 9.24
N GLY A 89 19.22 -3.05 10.14
CA GLY A 89 19.30 -4.43 10.62
C GLY A 89 17.97 -4.92 11.15
N GLY A 90 17.69 -6.19 10.94
CA GLY A 90 16.51 -6.89 11.41
C GLY A 90 16.87 -8.11 12.25
N GLY A 91 15.92 -8.56 13.06
CA GLY A 91 16.06 -9.79 13.85
C GLY A 91 16.08 -11.06 12.98
N ASP A 92 15.42 -11.00 11.84
CA ASP A 92 15.39 -12.09 10.87
C ASP A 92 15.84 -11.54 9.50
N THR A 93 17.03 -11.92 9.07
CA THR A 93 17.63 -11.46 7.82
C THR A 93 17.56 -12.49 6.69
N GLU A 94 17.08 -13.70 6.99
CA GLU A 94 17.00 -14.78 6.00
C GLU A 94 15.67 -14.78 5.25
N ARG A 95 14.58 -14.44 5.94
CA ARG A 95 13.23 -14.47 5.37
C ARG A 95 12.71 -13.10 4.94
N TRP A 96 13.56 -12.06 5.04
CA TRP A 96 13.25 -10.69 4.65
C TRP A 96 14.32 -10.13 3.74
N LEU A 97 13.92 -9.78 2.52
CA LEU A 97 14.79 -9.03 1.62
C LEU A 97 14.73 -7.55 1.99
N LEU A 98 15.90 -6.97 2.25
CA LEU A 98 16.09 -5.56 2.57
C LEU A 98 17.03 -4.93 1.57
N GLU A 99 16.60 -3.84 0.95
CA GLU A 99 17.41 -3.06 0.02
C GLU A 99 17.31 -1.57 0.35
N GLN A 100 18.32 -0.80 -0.04
CA GLN A 100 18.33 0.65 0.11
C GLN A 100 18.73 1.33 -1.20
N ALA A 101 18.13 2.49 -1.47
CA ALA A 101 18.48 3.34 -2.60
C ALA A 101 18.26 4.81 -2.30
N LYS A 102 18.95 5.67 -3.04
CA LYS A 102 18.64 7.10 -3.14
C LYS A 102 17.83 7.37 -4.39
N GLY A 103 16.81 8.23 -4.28
CA GLY A 103 15.96 8.56 -5.41
C GLY A 103 15.12 9.81 -5.18
N GLY A 104 14.33 10.17 -6.22
CA GLY A 104 13.50 11.35 -6.22
C GLY A 104 14.30 12.66 -6.48
N GLU A 105 13.58 13.75 -6.72
CA GLU A 105 14.17 15.08 -6.99
C GLU A 105 14.99 15.62 -5.81
N ASP A 106 14.61 15.24 -4.60
CA ASP A 106 15.26 15.67 -3.35
C ASP A 106 16.29 14.67 -2.80
N SER A 107 16.66 13.66 -3.59
CA SER A 107 17.68 12.65 -3.26
C SER A 107 17.49 11.98 -1.88
N ARG A 108 16.25 11.64 -1.53
CA ARG A 108 15.93 10.96 -0.27
C ARG A 108 16.44 9.53 -0.27
N ASN A 109 16.68 9.00 0.92
CA ASN A 109 16.94 7.60 1.11
C ASN A 109 15.63 6.81 1.26
N TYR A 110 15.61 5.66 0.62
CA TYR A 110 14.51 4.69 0.66
C TYR A 110 15.02 3.35 1.15
N VAL A 111 14.18 2.65 1.92
CA VAL A 111 14.39 1.25 2.30
C VAL A 111 13.24 0.43 1.74
N TYR A 112 13.56 -0.64 1.07
CA TYR A 112 12.61 -1.56 0.47
C TYR A 112 12.59 -2.86 1.24
N ILE A 113 11.38 -3.32 1.59
CA ILE A 113 11.16 -4.51 2.39
C ILE A 113 10.25 -5.47 1.63
N LYS A 114 10.68 -6.73 1.52
CA LYS A 114 9.88 -7.79 0.92
C LYS A 114 10.02 -9.08 1.73
N PRO A 115 8.93 -9.65 2.28
CA PRO A 115 8.95 -10.93 2.94
C PRO A 115 8.97 -12.08 1.92
N VAL A 116 9.52 -13.22 2.29
CA VAL A 116 9.51 -14.43 1.45
C VAL A 116 8.17 -15.17 1.53
N GLU A 117 7.48 -15.11 2.68
CA GLU A 117 6.19 -15.75 2.92
C GLU A 117 5.32 -14.94 3.90
N SER A 118 4.04 -15.28 4.01
CA SER A 118 3.12 -14.67 4.97
C SER A 118 3.28 -15.27 6.37
N GLY A 119 2.72 -14.57 7.39
CA GLY A 119 2.75 -15.02 8.79
C GLY A 119 4.06 -14.77 9.52
N LEU A 120 5.05 -14.15 8.87
CA LEU A 120 6.32 -13.80 9.48
C LEU A 120 6.20 -12.53 10.32
N LYS A 121 6.95 -12.47 11.43
CA LYS A 121 7.10 -11.27 12.26
C LYS A 121 8.55 -11.11 12.65
N THR A 122 9.04 -9.88 12.56
CA THR A 122 10.37 -9.51 13.05
C THR A 122 10.40 -8.03 13.39
N ASN A 123 11.50 -7.57 13.98
CA ASN A 123 11.77 -6.16 14.13
C ASN A 123 12.81 -5.70 13.10
N LEU A 124 12.78 -4.40 12.79
CA LEU A 124 13.76 -3.73 11.95
C LEU A 124 14.18 -2.43 12.63
N VAL A 125 15.46 -2.13 12.60
CA VAL A 125 16.03 -0.88 13.06
C VAL A 125 16.70 -0.17 11.89
N ILE A 126 16.32 1.09 11.66
CA ILE A 126 16.98 1.98 10.70
C ILE A 126 17.61 3.11 11.52
N ASN A 127 18.93 3.20 11.48
CA ASN A 127 19.68 4.27 12.13
C ASN A 127 20.21 5.23 11.06
N THR A 128 19.88 6.51 11.19
CA THR A 128 20.33 7.57 10.30
C THR A 128 21.25 8.55 11.03
N ASN A 129 21.80 9.51 10.30
CA ASN A 129 22.55 10.62 10.85
C ASN A 129 21.72 11.57 11.74
N LYS A 130 20.36 11.46 11.71
CA LYS A 130 19.46 12.34 12.46
C LYS A 130 18.57 11.58 13.44
N LYS A 131 18.10 10.41 13.09
CA LYS A 131 17.01 9.70 13.79
C LYS A 131 17.27 8.18 13.83
N THR A 132 16.57 7.52 14.73
CA THR A 132 16.48 6.05 14.74
C THR A 132 15.01 5.65 14.65
N TYR A 133 14.71 4.74 13.76
CA TYR A 133 13.38 4.19 13.54
C TYR A 133 13.36 2.76 14.04
N TYR A 134 12.45 2.46 14.96
CA TYR A 134 12.20 1.11 15.46
C TYR A 134 10.89 0.62 14.84
N LEU A 135 10.95 -0.47 14.11
CA LEU A 135 9.82 -1.00 13.37
C LEU A 135 9.55 -2.43 13.80
N ASN A 136 8.30 -2.77 14.04
CA ASN A 136 7.83 -4.13 14.02
C ASN A 136 7.24 -4.38 12.64
N ILE A 137 7.69 -5.41 11.95
CA ILE A 137 7.19 -5.74 10.62
C ILE A 137 6.50 -7.10 10.63
N GLU A 138 5.32 -7.13 10.04
CA GLU A 138 4.50 -8.33 9.92
C GLU A 138 4.17 -8.59 8.46
N SER A 139 4.33 -9.84 8.02
CA SER A 139 3.92 -10.28 6.69
C SER A 139 2.51 -10.86 6.74
N THR A 140 1.58 -10.28 5.99
CA THR A 140 0.18 -10.69 5.93
C THR A 140 -0.21 -11.24 4.55
N GLU A 141 -1.34 -11.92 4.45
CA GLU A 141 -1.85 -12.43 3.17
C GLU A 141 -2.64 -11.37 2.40
N SER A 142 -3.29 -10.43 3.08
CA SER A 142 -4.32 -9.58 2.48
C SER A 142 -3.95 -8.11 2.39
N MET A 143 -3.19 -7.58 3.34
CA MET A 143 -2.91 -6.15 3.47
C MET A 143 -1.41 -5.87 3.58
N TYR A 144 -1.00 -4.68 3.15
CA TYR A 144 0.36 -4.19 3.32
C TYR A 144 0.39 -2.66 3.23
N ASN A 145 1.48 -2.06 3.66
CA ASN A 145 1.74 -0.63 3.51
C ASN A 145 2.64 -0.42 2.28
N PRO A 146 2.11 0.05 1.14
CA PRO A 146 2.94 0.24 -0.07
C PRO A 146 4.04 1.29 0.12
N LEU A 147 3.72 2.39 0.81
CA LEU A 147 4.65 3.46 1.16
C LEU A 147 4.43 3.88 2.61
N VAL A 148 5.51 3.93 3.37
CA VAL A 148 5.56 4.41 4.76
C VAL A 148 6.45 5.64 4.84
N GLU A 149 5.97 6.66 5.53
CA GLU A 149 6.69 7.90 5.74
C GLU A 149 6.30 8.55 7.07
N TRP A 150 7.05 9.55 7.50
CA TRP A 150 6.81 10.27 8.76
C TRP A 150 6.67 11.76 8.54
N ILE A 151 5.82 12.37 9.36
CA ILE A 151 5.85 13.81 9.65
C ILE A 151 6.56 14.02 10.98
N TYR A 152 7.24 15.14 11.12
CA TYR A 152 8.11 15.44 12.26
C TYR A 152 7.60 16.67 13.03
N PRO A 153 6.61 16.48 13.93
CA PRO A 153 5.92 17.61 14.57
C PRO A 153 6.80 18.42 15.52
N TYR A 154 7.95 17.86 15.93
CA TYR A 154 8.85 18.47 16.91
C TYR A 154 10.28 18.72 16.42
N ASP A 155 10.53 18.60 15.12
CA ASP A 155 11.79 19.07 14.57
C ASP A 155 11.72 20.61 14.48
N GLU A 156 12.20 21.28 15.52
CA GLU A 156 12.43 22.72 15.49
C GLU A 156 13.41 23.03 14.35
N LYS A 157 13.04 24.05 13.58
CA LYS A 157 13.84 24.56 12.45
C LYS A 157 15.10 25.27 12.96
#